data_f2158b700e321de2e09186162948d2d6
#
_entry.id   f2158b700e321de2e09186162948d2d6
#
_cell.length_a   1.000
_cell.length_b   1.000
_cell.length_c   1.000
_cell.angle_alpha   90.00
_cell.angle_beta   90.00
_cell.angle_gamma   90.00
#
_symmetry.space_group_name_H-M   'P 1'
#
loop_
_entity.id
_entity.type
_entity.pdbx_description
1 polymer ?
#
loop_
_entity_poly.entity_id
_entity_poly.type
_entity_poly.pdbx_seq_one_letter_code
_entity_poly.pdbx_strand_id
1 'polypeptide(L)'
;IILQSLASMLEERNLSKVTTAALAEKSKITEAALYRHFPSKRSIYAELFSYCDNTIFKKCNELKKMDIASKEKAKSAFMFFILFIEKNKGFARLLSREALSANEQNVSDSVNQFFERFELVLRQILKEDESNLFAQPGISAQLIITTLEGNISRYIRSKFKESPSTYIDNIWLILSSSIFKS
;
A
#
# COMPACT_ATOMS: atom_id res chain seq x y z
N ILE A 1 19.58 0.29 -5.52
CA ILE A 1 19.67 -0.69 -6.64
C ILE A 1 18.96 -1.99 -6.27
N ILE A 2 19.35 -2.72 -5.22
CA ILE A 2 18.77 -4.03 -4.86
C ILE A 2 17.23 -3.96 -4.67
N LEU A 3 16.74 -3.00 -3.88
CA LEU A 3 15.29 -2.84 -3.67
C LEU A 3 14.54 -2.46 -4.95
N GLN A 4 15.13 -1.66 -5.82
CA GLN A 4 14.55 -1.32 -7.13
C GLN A 4 14.48 -2.55 -8.05
N SER A 5 15.55 -3.36 -8.04
CA SER A 5 15.58 -4.63 -8.78
C SER A 5 14.51 -5.58 -8.27
N LEU A 6 14.35 -5.73 -6.95
CA LEU A 6 13.29 -6.55 -6.36
C LEU A 6 11.90 -6.02 -6.74
N ALA A 7 11.64 -4.72 -6.57
CA ALA A 7 10.36 -4.11 -6.95
C ALA A 7 10.01 -4.40 -8.41
N SER A 8 10.96 -4.22 -9.33
CA SER A 8 10.79 -4.55 -10.74
C SER A 8 10.53 -6.05 -10.99
N MET A 9 11.20 -6.95 -10.27
CA MET A 9 10.94 -8.39 -10.40
C MET A 9 9.55 -8.77 -9.89
N LEU A 10 9.07 -8.11 -8.86
CA LEU A 10 7.72 -8.32 -8.33
C LEU A 10 6.61 -7.83 -9.28
N GLU A 11 6.92 -6.99 -10.28
CA GLU A 11 5.98 -6.59 -11.32
C GLU A 11 5.77 -7.68 -12.38
N GLU A 12 6.71 -8.62 -12.50
CA GLU A 12 6.68 -9.69 -13.50
C GLU A 12 5.57 -10.73 -13.20
N ARG A 13 5.09 -11.40 -14.25
CA ARG A 13 4.00 -12.39 -14.10
C ARG A 13 4.38 -13.62 -13.30
N ASN A 14 5.65 -14.02 -13.34
CA ASN A 14 6.12 -15.25 -12.72
C ASN A 14 6.94 -14.97 -11.47
N LEU A 15 6.29 -14.97 -10.32
CA LEU A 15 6.92 -14.76 -9.02
C LEU A 15 7.87 -15.89 -8.61
N SER A 16 7.76 -17.10 -9.20
CA SER A 16 8.69 -18.20 -8.92
C SER A 16 10.12 -17.89 -9.38
N LYS A 17 10.28 -16.97 -10.32
CA LYS A 17 11.59 -16.48 -10.77
C LYS A 17 12.24 -15.46 -9.85
N VAL A 18 11.55 -14.99 -8.81
CA VAL A 18 12.11 -14.06 -7.83
C VAL A 18 12.97 -14.85 -6.83
N THR A 19 14.20 -15.16 -7.26
CA THR A 19 15.23 -15.83 -6.46
C THR A 19 16.34 -14.87 -6.08
N THR A 20 17.14 -15.21 -5.07
CA THR A 20 18.32 -14.39 -4.69
C THR A 20 19.36 -14.34 -5.78
N ALA A 21 19.57 -15.46 -6.51
CA ALA A 21 20.47 -15.50 -7.66
C ALA A 21 20.01 -14.52 -8.77
N ALA A 22 18.73 -14.60 -9.18
CA ALA A 22 18.17 -13.71 -10.19
C ALA A 22 18.17 -12.23 -9.74
N LEU A 23 17.95 -11.98 -8.45
CA LEU A 23 18.01 -10.64 -7.88
C LEU A 23 19.45 -10.07 -7.89
N ALA A 24 20.44 -10.89 -7.54
CA ALA A 24 21.85 -10.51 -7.60
C ALA A 24 22.28 -10.19 -9.04
N GLU A 25 21.92 -11.04 -10.00
CA GLU A 25 22.16 -10.82 -11.44
C GLU A 25 21.51 -9.51 -11.92
N LYS A 26 20.22 -9.31 -11.63
CA LYS A 26 19.50 -8.08 -12.01
C LYS A 26 20.08 -6.84 -11.35
N SER A 27 20.63 -6.97 -10.15
CA SER A 27 21.28 -5.89 -9.40
C SER A 27 22.75 -5.67 -9.81
N LYS A 28 23.29 -6.50 -10.72
CA LYS A 28 24.68 -6.49 -11.19
C LYS A 28 25.69 -6.66 -10.05
N ILE A 29 25.39 -7.55 -9.11
CA ILE A 29 26.28 -7.92 -7.99
C ILE A 29 26.34 -9.44 -7.87
N THR A 30 27.29 -9.96 -7.08
CA THR A 30 27.31 -11.37 -6.72
C THR A 30 26.31 -11.70 -5.62
N GLU A 31 25.84 -12.96 -5.55
CA GLU A 31 25.00 -13.39 -4.41
C GLU A 31 25.69 -13.19 -3.06
N ALA A 32 27.03 -13.40 -3.01
CA ALA A 32 27.81 -13.15 -1.80
C ALA A 32 27.75 -11.66 -1.38
N ALA A 33 27.76 -10.75 -2.34
CA ALA A 33 27.60 -9.32 -2.08
C ALA A 33 26.16 -8.99 -1.64
N LEU A 34 25.16 -9.64 -2.23
CA LEU A 34 23.75 -9.51 -1.81
C LEU A 34 23.59 -9.91 -0.34
N TYR A 35 24.12 -11.08 0.05
CA TYR A 35 24.01 -11.58 1.43
C TYR A 35 24.80 -10.78 2.45
N ARG A 36 25.82 -10.02 2.03
CA ARG A 36 26.50 -9.05 2.92
C ARG A 36 25.60 -7.86 3.29
N HIS A 37 24.69 -7.46 2.39
CA HIS A 37 23.74 -6.39 2.64
C HIS A 37 22.46 -6.88 3.32
N PHE A 38 22.01 -8.06 2.93
CA PHE A 38 20.75 -8.65 3.40
C PHE A 38 20.95 -10.13 3.76
N PRO A 39 20.83 -10.50 5.03
CA PRO A 39 21.16 -11.86 5.48
C PRO A 39 20.19 -12.94 4.94
N SER A 40 19.08 -12.53 4.34
CA SER A 40 18.08 -13.45 3.78
C SER A 40 17.19 -12.76 2.74
N LYS A 41 16.53 -13.54 1.88
CA LYS A 41 15.48 -13.04 0.98
C LYS A 41 14.38 -12.30 1.76
N ARG A 42 13.99 -12.84 2.91
CA ARG A 42 12.99 -12.24 3.82
C ARG A 42 13.39 -10.82 4.24
N SER A 43 14.67 -10.57 4.57
CA SER A 43 15.13 -9.23 4.97
C SER A 43 15.05 -8.22 3.82
N ILE A 44 15.24 -8.66 2.56
CA ILE A 44 15.11 -7.77 1.40
C ILE A 44 13.63 -7.37 1.20
N TYR A 45 12.71 -8.34 1.34
CA TYR A 45 11.27 -8.08 1.25
C TYR A 45 10.80 -7.15 2.37
N ALA A 46 11.26 -7.39 3.61
CA ALA A 46 10.94 -6.54 4.75
C ALA A 46 11.43 -5.10 4.56
N GLU A 47 12.63 -4.91 4.00
CA GLU A 47 13.17 -3.57 3.72
C GLU A 47 12.40 -2.84 2.62
N LEU A 48 12.04 -3.54 1.54
CA LEU A 48 11.20 -2.97 0.49
C LEU A 48 9.83 -2.55 1.05
N PHE A 49 9.22 -3.42 1.87
CA PHE A 49 7.95 -3.12 2.52
C PHE A 49 8.06 -1.90 3.43
N SER A 50 9.10 -1.86 4.28
CA SER A 50 9.36 -0.75 5.21
C SER A 50 9.55 0.58 4.48
N TYR A 51 10.25 0.59 3.35
CA TYR A 51 10.43 1.79 2.53
C TYR A 51 9.09 2.34 2.03
N CYS A 52 8.21 1.47 1.52
CA CYS A 52 6.90 1.85 1.02
C CYS A 52 5.96 2.30 2.16
N ASP A 53 5.95 1.54 3.27
CA ASP A 53 5.20 1.84 4.50
C ASP A 53 5.55 3.24 5.01
N ASN A 54 6.85 3.51 5.20
CA ASN A 54 7.33 4.82 5.66
C ASN A 54 6.91 5.95 4.72
N THR A 55 6.93 5.74 3.41
CA THR A 55 6.53 6.76 2.43
C THR A 55 5.04 7.12 2.58
N ILE A 56 4.18 6.12 2.74
CA ILE A 56 2.73 6.32 2.90
C ILE A 56 2.45 7.02 4.24
N PHE A 57 3.02 6.54 5.34
CA PHE A 57 2.75 7.15 6.65
C PHE A 57 3.37 8.53 6.83
N LYS A 58 4.50 8.83 6.17
CA LYS A 58 5.00 10.19 6.10
C LYS A 58 3.96 11.13 5.49
N LYS A 59 3.36 10.75 4.35
CA LYS A 59 2.30 11.54 3.71
C LYS A 59 1.07 11.68 4.60
N CYS A 60 0.64 10.61 5.26
CA CYS A 60 -0.47 10.65 6.20
C CYS A 60 -0.22 11.62 7.37
N ASN A 61 1.00 11.61 7.91
CA ASN A 61 1.39 12.51 9.00
C ASN A 61 1.44 13.97 8.57
N GLU A 62 1.84 14.25 7.32
CA GLU A 62 1.77 15.59 6.74
C GLU A 62 0.31 16.05 6.62
N LEU A 63 -0.57 15.22 6.07
CA LEU A 63 -2.00 15.52 5.92
C LEU A 63 -2.68 15.82 7.25
N LYS A 64 -2.38 15.07 8.31
CA LYS A 64 -2.93 15.31 9.65
C LYS A 64 -2.61 16.70 10.19
N LYS A 65 -1.47 17.28 9.82
CA LYS A 65 -1.01 18.60 10.27
C LYS A 65 -1.54 19.76 9.43
N MET A 66 -2.14 19.47 8.27
CA MET A 66 -2.67 20.51 7.39
C MET A 66 -3.95 21.12 7.99
N ASP A 67 -4.10 22.41 7.82
CA ASP A 67 -5.34 23.15 8.18
C ASP A 67 -6.32 23.13 7.02
N ILE A 68 -6.90 21.97 6.75
CA ILE A 68 -7.92 21.72 5.73
C ILE A 68 -9.00 20.80 6.30
N ALA A 69 -10.17 20.79 5.67
CA ALA A 69 -11.31 19.99 6.11
C ALA A 69 -10.97 18.49 6.17
N SER A 70 -11.51 17.80 7.15
CA SER A 70 -11.38 16.35 7.36
C SER A 70 -11.67 15.54 6.08
N LYS A 71 -12.73 15.90 5.35
CA LYS A 71 -13.09 15.31 4.06
C LYS A 71 -11.94 15.42 3.02
N GLU A 72 -11.27 16.57 2.95
CA GLU A 72 -10.15 16.79 2.03
C GLU A 72 -8.88 16.03 2.46
N LYS A 73 -8.63 15.92 3.77
CA LYS A 73 -7.55 15.08 4.30
C LYS A 73 -7.77 13.60 3.93
N ALA A 74 -8.99 13.09 4.16
CA ALA A 74 -9.35 11.71 3.85
C ALA A 74 -9.27 11.43 2.33
N LYS A 75 -9.76 12.37 1.50
CA LYS A 75 -9.61 12.32 0.04
C LYS A 75 -8.15 12.22 -0.37
N SER A 76 -7.33 13.11 0.17
CA SER A 76 -5.91 13.17 -0.17
C SER A 76 -5.17 11.89 0.23
N ALA A 77 -5.49 11.30 1.38
CA ALA A 77 -4.91 10.03 1.80
C ALA A 77 -5.34 8.87 0.86
N PHE A 78 -6.63 8.79 0.53
CA PHE A 78 -7.18 7.81 -0.40
C PHE A 78 -6.55 7.91 -1.79
N MET A 79 -6.52 9.12 -2.37
CA MET A 79 -5.95 9.36 -3.70
C MET A 79 -4.45 9.05 -3.73
N PHE A 80 -3.70 9.51 -2.72
CA PHE A 80 -2.27 9.25 -2.63
C PHE A 80 -1.97 7.75 -2.59
N PHE A 81 -2.71 6.99 -1.78
CA PHE A 81 -2.51 5.55 -1.69
C PHE A 81 -2.75 4.85 -3.03
N ILE A 82 -3.86 5.13 -3.70
CA ILE A 82 -4.18 4.53 -5.01
C ILE A 82 -3.12 4.86 -6.06
N LEU A 83 -2.70 6.11 -6.15
CA LEU A 83 -1.65 6.53 -7.09
C LEU A 83 -0.28 5.93 -6.73
N PHE A 84 -0.01 5.73 -5.44
CA PHE A 84 1.22 5.11 -4.98
C PHE A 84 1.29 3.63 -5.39
N ILE A 85 0.24 2.85 -5.16
CA ILE A 85 0.24 1.43 -5.54
C ILE A 85 0.23 1.23 -7.06
N GLU A 86 -0.39 2.14 -7.81
CA GLU A 86 -0.37 2.11 -9.27
C GLU A 86 1.06 2.24 -9.83
N LYS A 87 1.84 3.13 -9.23
CA LYS A 87 3.25 3.34 -9.58
C LYS A 87 4.20 2.29 -8.99
N ASN A 88 3.77 1.57 -7.96
CA ASN A 88 4.57 0.61 -7.21
C ASN A 88 3.89 -0.77 -7.20
N LYS A 89 3.77 -1.39 -8.37
CA LYS A 89 3.10 -2.69 -8.57
C LYS A 89 3.66 -3.80 -7.68
N GLY A 90 4.99 -3.80 -7.47
CA GLY A 90 5.64 -4.73 -6.54
C GLY A 90 5.12 -4.58 -5.11
N PHE A 91 4.87 -3.36 -4.65
CA PHE A 91 4.27 -3.12 -3.34
C PHE A 91 2.80 -3.57 -3.28
N ALA A 92 2.03 -3.35 -4.36
CA ALA A 92 0.67 -3.87 -4.45
C ALA A 92 0.64 -5.40 -4.25
N ARG A 93 1.59 -6.15 -4.84
CA ARG A 93 1.73 -7.59 -4.63
C ARG A 93 2.17 -7.98 -3.22
N LEU A 94 2.98 -7.17 -2.55
CA LEU A 94 3.31 -7.40 -1.14
C LEU A 94 2.07 -7.21 -0.27
N LEU A 95 1.30 -6.15 -0.49
CA LEU A 95 0.05 -5.87 0.24
C LEU A 95 -1.02 -6.95 0.05
N SER A 96 -1.11 -7.56 -1.14
CA SER A 96 -2.01 -8.69 -1.39
C SER A 96 -1.49 -10.03 -0.88
N ARG A 97 -0.25 -10.08 -0.41
CA ARG A 97 0.50 -11.30 -0.01
C ARG A 97 0.78 -12.27 -1.17
N GLU A 98 0.41 -11.96 -2.41
CA GLU A 98 0.63 -12.83 -3.57
C GLU A 98 2.11 -13.18 -3.77
N ALA A 99 3.00 -12.25 -3.40
CA ALA A 99 4.45 -12.42 -3.52
C ALA A 99 5.10 -13.09 -2.30
N LEU A 100 4.33 -13.42 -1.25
CA LEU A 100 4.83 -13.95 0.01
C LEU A 100 4.59 -15.45 0.12
N SER A 101 5.57 -16.15 0.64
CA SER A 101 5.49 -17.56 1.03
C SER A 101 5.50 -17.69 2.56
N ALA A 102 5.41 -18.91 3.06
CA ALA A 102 5.52 -19.18 4.50
C ALA A 102 6.83 -18.66 5.12
N ASN A 103 7.89 -18.55 4.32
CA ASN A 103 9.18 -18.03 4.79
C ASN A 103 9.17 -16.50 5.03
N GLU A 104 8.22 -15.78 4.45
CA GLU A 104 8.05 -14.34 4.60
C GLU A 104 6.91 -13.95 5.55
N GLN A 105 6.57 -14.80 6.52
CA GLN A 105 5.46 -14.58 7.48
C GLN A 105 5.55 -13.22 8.20
N ASN A 106 6.77 -12.79 8.57
CA ASN A 106 6.97 -11.49 9.21
C ASN A 106 6.55 -10.31 8.31
N VAL A 107 6.69 -10.44 6.99
CA VAL A 107 6.20 -9.42 6.04
C VAL A 107 4.68 -9.46 5.96
N SER A 108 4.09 -10.67 5.99
CA SER A 108 2.64 -10.85 6.06
C SER A 108 2.04 -10.20 7.31
N ASP A 109 2.70 -10.33 8.45
CA ASP A 109 2.29 -9.69 9.71
C ASP A 109 2.41 -8.16 9.61
N SER A 110 3.47 -7.66 8.96
CA SER A 110 3.63 -6.22 8.69
C SER A 110 2.53 -5.67 7.77
N VAL A 111 2.01 -6.47 6.84
CA VAL A 111 0.86 -6.08 5.99
C VAL A 111 -0.40 -5.91 6.83
N ASN A 112 -0.67 -6.80 7.80
CA ASN A 112 -1.80 -6.63 8.72
C ASN A 112 -1.67 -5.33 9.52
N GLN A 113 -0.49 -5.12 10.15
CA GLN A 113 -0.21 -3.91 10.92
C GLN A 113 -0.31 -2.63 10.06
N PHE A 114 0.08 -2.70 8.79
CA PHE A 114 -0.04 -1.58 7.87
C PHE A 114 -1.51 -1.15 7.70
N PHE A 115 -2.41 -2.09 7.40
CA PHE A 115 -3.82 -1.77 7.22
C PHE A 115 -4.48 -1.31 8.52
N GLU A 116 -4.18 -1.94 9.66
CA GLU A 116 -4.66 -1.49 10.98
C GLU A 116 -4.22 -0.06 11.31
N ARG A 117 -2.96 0.27 11.05
CA ARG A 117 -2.42 1.63 11.25
C ARG A 117 -3.04 2.63 10.29
N PHE A 118 -3.24 2.24 9.03
CA PHE A 118 -3.82 3.15 8.05
C PHE A 118 -5.30 3.42 8.34
N GLU A 119 -6.05 2.41 8.76
CA GLU A 119 -7.41 2.57 9.27
C GLU A 119 -7.45 3.51 10.49
N LEU A 120 -6.52 3.35 11.43
CA LEU A 120 -6.41 4.23 12.60
C LEU A 120 -6.17 5.69 12.19
N VAL A 121 -5.30 5.94 11.21
CA VAL A 121 -5.05 7.30 10.68
C VAL A 121 -6.33 7.89 10.08
N LEU A 122 -7.03 7.13 9.23
CA LEU A 122 -8.29 7.58 8.63
C LEU A 122 -9.35 7.86 9.70
N ARG A 123 -9.48 6.99 10.70
CA ARG A 123 -10.39 7.19 11.82
C ARG A 123 -10.07 8.47 12.59
N GLN A 124 -8.79 8.77 12.83
CA GLN A 124 -8.39 10.02 13.50
C GLN A 124 -8.74 11.26 12.67
N ILE A 125 -8.51 11.22 11.34
CA ILE A 125 -8.87 12.30 10.42
C ILE A 125 -10.40 12.51 10.41
N LEU A 126 -11.16 11.44 10.30
CA LEU A 126 -12.63 11.52 10.23
C LEU A 126 -13.24 11.99 11.56
N LYS A 127 -12.60 11.70 12.69
CA LYS A 127 -13.04 12.16 14.01
C LYS A 127 -12.97 13.68 14.17
N GLU A 128 -12.14 14.38 13.38
CA GLU A 128 -12.06 15.84 13.42
C GLU A 128 -13.39 16.53 13.04
N ASP A 129 -14.26 15.84 12.30
CA ASP A 129 -15.58 16.34 11.89
C ASP A 129 -16.66 15.25 12.05
N GLU A 130 -16.67 14.59 13.20
CA GLU A 130 -17.53 13.44 13.51
C GLU A 130 -19.01 13.76 13.37
N SER A 131 -19.43 14.99 13.71
CA SER A 131 -20.84 15.45 13.61
C SER A 131 -21.37 15.44 12.16
N ASN A 132 -20.48 15.57 11.19
CA ASN A 132 -20.78 15.58 9.77
C ASN A 132 -20.72 14.18 9.12
N LEU A 133 -20.55 13.12 9.89
CA LEU A 133 -20.53 11.75 9.37
C LEU A 133 -21.91 11.10 9.49
N PHE A 134 -22.26 10.22 8.53
CA PHE A 134 -23.45 9.37 8.63
C PHE A 134 -23.28 8.23 9.64
N ALA A 135 -22.04 7.73 9.81
CA ALA A 135 -21.70 6.64 10.71
C ALA A 135 -20.50 7.03 11.59
N GLN A 136 -20.23 6.23 12.60
CA GLN A 136 -19.05 6.42 13.46
C GLN A 136 -17.74 6.45 12.62
N PRO A 137 -16.73 7.24 13.04
CA PRO A 137 -15.47 7.37 12.32
C PRO A 137 -14.78 6.03 11.98
N GLY A 138 -14.89 5.04 12.87
CA GLY A 138 -14.34 3.70 12.65
C GLY A 138 -15.02 2.95 11.50
N ILE A 139 -16.35 3.01 11.42
CA ILE A 139 -17.11 2.37 10.32
C ILE A 139 -16.79 3.04 8.98
N SER A 140 -16.72 4.36 8.98
CA SER A 140 -16.35 5.15 7.80
C SER A 140 -14.92 4.86 7.34
N ALA A 141 -13.97 4.75 8.27
CA ALA A 141 -12.59 4.38 7.97
C ALA A 141 -12.49 2.96 7.39
N GLN A 142 -13.21 1.99 7.98
CA GLN A 142 -13.28 0.62 7.50
C GLN A 142 -13.81 0.56 6.06
N LEU A 143 -14.84 1.34 5.71
CA LEU A 143 -15.37 1.40 4.34
C LEU A 143 -14.31 1.88 3.35
N ILE A 144 -13.53 2.89 3.71
CA ILE A 144 -12.42 3.39 2.89
C ILE A 144 -11.36 2.29 2.71
N ILE A 145 -10.92 1.64 3.79
CA ILE A 145 -9.91 0.57 3.74
C ILE A 145 -10.39 -0.59 2.87
N THR A 146 -11.61 -1.08 3.07
CA THR A 146 -12.18 -2.17 2.26
C THR A 146 -12.20 -1.82 0.77
N THR A 147 -12.50 -0.55 0.44
CA THR A 147 -12.47 -0.07 -0.94
C THR A 147 -11.04 -0.07 -1.50
N LEU A 148 -10.05 0.34 -0.71
CA LEU A 148 -8.62 0.30 -1.11
C LEU A 148 -8.14 -1.13 -1.34
N GLU A 149 -8.43 -2.05 -0.43
CA GLU A 149 -8.07 -3.47 -0.57
C GLU A 149 -8.74 -4.10 -1.81
N GLY A 150 -10.02 -3.79 -2.06
CA GLY A 150 -10.73 -4.21 -3.26
C GLY A 150 -10.08 -3.70 -4.55
N ASN A 151 -9.61 -2.45 -4.56
CA ASN A 151 -8.88 -1.88 -5.71
C ASN A 151 -7.52 -2.55 -5.93
N ILE A 152 -6.76 -2.85 -4.88
CA ILE A 152 -5.50 -3.62 -4.97
C ILE A 152 -5.77 -4.99 -5.59
N SER A 153 -6.76 -5.72 -5.05
CA SER A 153 -7.13 -7.05 -5.53
C SER A 153 -7.53 -7.04 -7.00
N ARG A 154 -8.35 -6.07 -7.42
CA ARG A 154 -8.77 -5.90 -8.81
C ARG A 154 -7.60 -5.59 -9.73
N TYR A 155 -6.70 -4.68 -9.31
CA TYR A 155 -5.51 -4.29 -10.07
C TYR A 155 -4.59 -5.49 -10.33
N ILE A 156 -4.33 -6.31 -9.33
CA ILE A 156 -3.50 -7.51 -9.45
C ILE A 156 -4.19 -8.57 -10.31
N ARG A 157 -5.48 -8.86 -10.05
CA ARG A 157 -6.26 -9.83 -10.83
C ARG A 157 -6.33 -9.48 -12.30
N SER A 158 -6.38 -8.21 -12.66
CA SER A 158 -6.30 -7.74 -14.06
C SER A 158 -4.89 -7.85 -14.68
N LYS A 159 -3.90 -8.35 -13.91
CA LYS A 159 -2.48 -8.36 -14.29
C LYS A 159 -1.98 -6.95 -14.58
N PHE A 160 -2.35 -6.00 -13.74
CA PHE A 160 -2.02 -4.58 -13.82
C PHE A 160 -2.52 -3.86 -15.09
N LYS A 161 -3.56 -4.38 -15.74
CA LYS A 161 -4.13 -3.77 -16.95
C LYS A 161 -5.23 -2.74 -16.62
N GLU A 162 -5.99 -2.98 -15.57
CA GLU A 162 -7.04 -2.07 -15.11
C GLU A 162 -6.46 -1.13 -14.05
N SER A 163 -6.07 0.06 -14.48
CA SER A 163 -5.50 1.06 -13.57
C SER A 163 -6.50 1.45 -12.48
N PRO A 164 -6.12 1.38 -11.19
CA PRO A 164 -6.99 1.73 -10.09
C PRO A 164 -7.35 3.22 -10.06
N SER A 165 -6.58 4.09 -10.73
CA SER A 165 -6.87 5.52 -10.80
C SER A 165 -7.90 5.89 -11.88
N THR A 166 -8.26 4.99 -12.79
CA THR A 166 -9.15 5.29 -13.94
C THR A 166 -10.48 5.93 -13.53
N TYR A 167 -11.08 5.48 -12.42
CA TYR A 167 -12.35 5.98 -11.91
C TYR A 167 -12.23 6.52 -10.48
N ILE A 168 -11.06 6.93 -10.07
CA ILE A 168 -10.76 7.28 -8.68
C ILE A 168 -11.64 8.42 -8.16
N ASP A 169 -11.87 9.47 -8.98
CA ASP A 169 -12.72 10.59 -8.59
C ASP A 169 -14.19 10.17 -8.44
N ASN A 170 -14.70 9.31 -9.34
CA ASN A 170 -16.05 8.78 -9.24
C ASN A 170 -16.21 7.88 -8.00
N ILE A 171 -15.23 7.02 -7.74
CA ILE A 171 -15.21 6.16 -6.54
C ILE A 171 -15.20 7.03 -5.28
N TRP A 172 -14.37 8.06 -5.25
CA TRP A 172 -14.33 8.98 -4.11
C TRP A 172 -15.64 9.74 -3.94
N LEU A 173 -16.25 10.21 -5.04
CA LEU A 173 -17.55 10.88 -4.99
C LEU A 173 -18.61 10.00 -4.32
N ILE A 174 -18.71 8.73 -4.73
CA ILE A 174 -19.65 7.76 -4.16
C ILE A 174 -19.32 7.50 -2.69
N LEU A 175 -18.06 7.21 -2.37
CA LEU A 175 -17.61 6.99 -1.00
C LEU A 175 -17.92 8.18 -0.11
N SER A 176 -17.51 9.37 -0.53
CA SER A 176 -17.69 10.57 0.28
C SER A 176 -19.16 10.92 0.50
N SER A 177 -20.04 10.69 -0.50
CA SER A 177 -21.49 10.89 -0.34
C SER A 177 -22.13 9.89 0.61
N SER A 178 -21.52 8.73 0.81
CA SER A 178 -21.95 7.71 1.78
C SER A 178 -21.36 7.91 3.18
N ILE A 179 -20.28 8.67 3.30
CA ILE A 179 -19.56 8.90 4.57
C ILE A 179 -19.98 10.22 5.19
N PHE A 180 -20.03 11.31 4.41
CA PHE A 180 -20.25 12.66 4.88
C PHE A 180 -21.69 13.10 4.59
N LYS A 181 -22.30 13.77 5.57
CA LYS A 181 -23.55 14.52 5.38
C LYS A 181 -23.28 15.71 4.44
N SER A 182 -24.30 16.15 3.76
CA SER A 182 -24.24 17.29 2.82
C SER A 182 -24.07 18.60 3.55
#